data_3602da0a55956d025bc77dab0eaa18c8
#
_entry.id   3602da0a55956d025bc77dab0eaa18c8
#
_cell.length_a   1.000
_cell.length_b   1.000
_cell.length_c   1.000
_cell.angle_alpha   90.00
_cell.angle_beta   90.00
_cell.angle_gamma   90.00
#
_symmetry.space_group_name_H-M   'P 1'
#
loop_
_entity.id
_entity.type
_entity.pdbx_description
1 polymer ?
#
loop_
_entity_poly.entity_id
_entity_poly.type
_entity_poly.pdbx_seq_one_letter_code
_entity_poly.pdbx_strand_id
1 'polypeptide(L)'
;MKYEGRTYYISPAGDDGADGLSPERAWRSLTPLHPETGHLQAGDTVRFERGGVYRGNIRLIDGVTYGAYGAGPKPAIYGSPNNFAVKAFWETTETKNVWKCNEPISSDVGNIIFDHGRAVGIRVFTAADKLSANLQYYYSQDDAAVYLYLEKHPAEVFYDIEFGVAGNLMQSNVNPHDITIDNLALKYGGTH
;
A
#
# COMPACT_ATOMS: atom_id res chain seq x y z
N MET A 1 29.26 -23.38 12.11
CA MET A 1 29.16 -21.99 12.58
C MET A 1 27.68 -21.70 12.81
N LYS A 2 27.32 -21.10 13.94
CA LYS A 2 25.95 -20.66 14.18
C LYS A 2 25.75 -19.42 13.32
N TYR A 3 24.65 -19.33 12.53
CA TYR A 3 24.31 -18.14 11.76
C TYR A 3 24.09 -16.97 12.75
N GLU A 4 24.78 -15.88 12.54
CA GLU A 4 24.53 -14.62 13.22
C GLU A 4 23.66 -13.77 12.27
N GLY A 5 22.39 -13.56 12.63
CA GLY A 5 21.42 -12.83 11.79
C GLY A 5 21.95 -11.48 11.30
N ARG A 6 21.52 -11.08 10.11
CA ARG A 6 21.86 -9.80 9.50
C ARG A 6 20.76 -8.78 9.75
N THR A 7 21.13 -7.50 9.68
CA THR A 7 20.15 -6.42 9.68
C THR A 7 20.10 -5.79 8.29
N TYR A 8 18.90 -5.76 7.71
CA TYR A 8 18.62 -5.12 6.43
C TYR A 8 17.81 -3.85 6.63
N TYR A 9 18.08 -2.86 5.82
CA TYR A 9 17.49 -1.53 5.90
C TYR A 9 16.66 -1.22 4.66
N ILE A 10 15.51 -0.56 4.87
CA ILE A 10 14.60 -0.13 3.80
C ILE A 10 14.29 1.34 3.99
N SER A 11 14.48 2.13 2.93
CA SER A 11 14.25 3.57 2.90
C SER A 11 13.60 3.99 1.58
N PRO A 12 12.63 4.91 1.56
CA PRO A 12 12.10 5.44 0.29
C PRO A 12 13.16 6.08 -0.61
N ALA A 13 14.29 6.52 -0.04
CA ALA A 13 15.44 7.05 -0.76
C ALA A 13 16.48 5.99 -1.18
N GLY A 14 16.21 4.70 -0.87
CA GLY A 14 17.13 3.59 -1.12
C GLY A 14 17.20 3.15 -2.59
N ASP A 15 17.91 2.04 -2.81
CA ASP A 15 18.11 1.42 -4.12
C ASP A 15 18.03 -0.11 -3.98
N ASP A 16 17.11 -0.76 -4.70
CA ASP A 16 16.93 -2.22 -4.66
C ASP A 16 18.10 -3.00 -5.27
N GLY A 17 19.00 -2.32 -5.98
CA GLY A 17 20.28 -2.89 -6.45
C GLY A 17 21.39 -2.91 -5.40
N ALA A 18 21.19 -2.27 -4.24
CA ALA A 18 22.13 -2.30 -3.12
C ALA A 18 22.02 -3.63 -2.32
N ASP A 19 22.89 -3.82 -1.32
CA ASP A 19 22.87 -5.01 -0.47
C ASP A 19 21.92 -4.92 0.74
N GLY A 20 21.39 -3.72 1.02
CA GLY A 20 20.51 -3.46 2.14
C GLY A 20 21.17 -3.49 3.54
N LEU A 21 22.48 -3.66 3.65
CA LEU A 21 23.16 -3.95 4.91
C LEU A 21 23.51 -2.72 5.77
N SER A 22 23.23 -1.52 5.28
CA SER A 22 23.34 -0.27 6.06
C SER A 22 22.26 0.74 5.64
N PRO A 23 21.97 1.77 6.46
CA PRO A 23 21.02 2.82 6.08
C PRO A 23 21.36 3.51 4.76
N GLU A 24 22.64 3.71 4.46
CA GLU A 24 23.13 4.35 3.24
C GLU A 24 23.02 3.46 2.00
N ARG A 25 22.87 2.15 2.20
CA ARG A 25 22.70 1.12 1.16
C ARG A 25 21.36 0.42 1.28
N ALA A 26 20.39 1.10 1.88
CA ALA A 26 19.03 0.58 2.09
C ALA A 26 18.36 0.22 0.77
N TRP A 27 17.51 -0.79 0.78
CA TRP A 27 16.58 -1.08 -0.31
C TRP A 27 15.47 -0.03 -0.37
N ARG A 28 14.92 0.19 -1.55
CA ARG A 28 13.85 1.18 -1.77
C ARG A 28 12.47 0.59 -1.56
N SER A 29 12.22 -0.61 -2.03
CA SER A 29 10.90 -1.22 -2.09
C SER A 29 10.79 -2.46 -1.20
N LEU A 30 9.61 -3.08 -1.20
CA LEU A 30 9.36 -4.34 -0.52
C LEU A 30 9.82 -5.56 -1.33
N THR A 31 10.20 -5.37 -2.61
CA THR A 31 10.59 -6.47 -3.52
C THR A 31 11.74 -7.33 -2.98
N PRO A 32 12.84 -6.76 -2.43
CA PRO A 32 13.93 -7.58 -1.89
C PRO A 32 13.54 -8.45 -0.68
N LEU A 33 12.40 -8.17 -0.03
CA LEU A 33 11.89 -8.95 1.10
C LEU A 33 11.13 -10.21 0.70
N HIS A 34 10.83 -10.38 -0.59
CA HIS A 34 10.12 -11.57 -1.06
C HIS A 34 10.98 -12.83 -0.89
N PRO A 35 10.40 -13.95 -0.41
CA PRO A 35 11.14 -15.20 -0.20
C PRO A 35 11.89 -15.69 -1.44
N GLU A 36 11.36 -15.41 -2.62
CA GLU A 36 11.94 -15.81 -3.91
C GLU A 36 13.30 -15.16 -4.18
N THR A 37 13.62 -14.03 -3.53
CA THR A 37 14.93 -13.36 -3.66
C THR A 37 16.02 -14.06 -2.86
N GLY A 38 15.65 -14.83 -1.83
CA GLY A 38 16.58 -15.55 -0.98
C GLY A 38 17.46 -14.67 -0.07
N HIS A 39 17.13 -13.38 0.07
CA HIS A 39 17.93 -12.46 0.90
C HIS A 39 17.77 -12.72 2.39
N LEU A 40 16.53 -13.05 2.84
CA LEU A 40 16.18 -13.18 4.25
C LEU A 40 16.16 -14.64 4.70
N GLN A 41 16.60 -14.86 5.94
CA GLN A 41 16.49 -16.14 6.62
C GLN A 41 16.27 -15.96 8.14
N ALA A 42 15.90 -17.03 8.82
CA ALA A 42 15.67 -17.01 10.28
C ALA A 42 16.87 -16.42 11.05
N GLY A 43 16.58 -15.50 11.95
CA GLY A 43 17.56 -14.73 12.72
C GLY A 43 17.81 -13.33 12.18
N ASP A 44 17.36 -13.01 10.95
CA ASP A 44 17.53 -11.68 10.37
C ASP A 44 16.56 -10.64 10.95
N THR A 45 16.95 -9.38 10.80
CA THR A 45 16.14 -8.22 11.16
C THR A 45 15.97 -7.32 9.94
N VAL A 46 14.74 -6.88 9.66
CA VAL A 46 14.41 -5.87 8.65
C VAL A 46 14.03 -4.58 9.36
N ARG A 47 14.66 -3.48 9.00
CA ARG A 47 14.43 -2.15 9.56
C ARG A 47 13.92 -1.18 8.50
N PHE A 48 12.72 -0.67 8.71
CA PHE A 48 12.08 0.35 7.86
C PHE A 48 12.38 1.74 8.40
N GLU A 49 12.77 2.67 7.52
CA GLU A 49 13.01 4.05 7.90
C GLU A 49 11.71 4.73 8.36
N ARG A 50 11.77 5.38 9.53
CA ARG A 50 10.64 6.16 10.06
C ARG A 50 10.28 7.31 9.14
N GLY A 51 8.98 7.59 9.03
CA GLY A 51 8.42 8.57 8.09
C GLY A 51 8.23 8.03 6.67
N GLY A 52 8.81 6.87 6.35
CA GLY A 52 8.66 6.22 5.04
C GLY A 52 7.26 5.61 4.84
N VAL A 53 6.80 5.66 3.59
CA VAL A 53 5.63 4.95 3.09
C VAL A 53 6.08 3.91 2.09
N TYR A 54 5.69 2.66 2.31
CA TYR A 54 6.06 1.51 1.50
C TYR A 54 4.79 0.85 0.98
N ARG A 55 4.67 0.67 -0.34
CA ARG A 55 3.45 0.16 -0.97
C ARG A 55 3.59 -1.30 -1.36
N GLY A 56 2.54 -2.07 -1.09
CA GLY A 56 2.48 -3.49 -1.40
C GLY A 56 2.26 -4.37 -0.18
N ASN A 57 2.74 -5.61 -0.27
CA ASN A 57 2.63 -6.59 0.81
C ASN A 57 3.99 -7.18 1.19
N ILE A 58 4.07 -7.74 2.38
CA ILE A 58 5.24 -8.43 2.91
C ILE A 58 4.87 -9.90 3.14
N ARG A 59 5.63 -10.80 2.52
CA ARG A 59 5.64 -12.21 2.88
C ARG A 59 6.56 -12.41 4.06
N LEU A 60 5.97 -12.68 5.22
CA LEU A 60 6.71 -12.88 6.46
C LEU A 60 7.47 -14.19 6.43
N ILE A 61 8.71 -14.16 6.90
CA ILE A 61 9.61 -15.32 7.00
C ILE A 61 9.79 -15.66 8.46
N ASP A 62 9.70 -16.94 8.77
CA ASP A 62 9.86 -17.45 10.14
C ASP A 62 11.22 -17.06 10.72
N GLY A 63 11.22 -16.70 12.00
CA GLY A 63 12.42 -16.27 12.71
C GLY A 63 12.93 -14.87 12.35
N VAL A 64 12.21 -14.08 11.53
CA VAL A 64 12.63 -12.73 11.14
C VAL A 64 11.91 -11.67 11.98
N THR A 65 12.66 -10.63 12.36
CA THR A 65 12.14 -9.44 13.04
C THR A 65 11.95 -8.30 12.05
N TYR A 66 10.75 -7.72 12.01
CA TYR A 66 10.39 -6.55 11.18
C TYR A 66 10.16 -5.36 12.10
N GLY A 67 10.95 -4.30 11.97
CA GLY A 67 10.89 -3.14 12.85
C GLY A 67 11.21 -1.83 12.16
N ALA A 68 11.46 -0.77 12.94
CA ALA A 68 11.76 0.55 12.44
C ALA A 68 13.14 1.05 12.86
N TYR A 69 13.71 2.01 12.10
CA TYR A 69 14.91 2.75 12.47
C TYR A 69 14.76 4.24 12.17
N GLY A 70 15.69 5.06 12.66
CA GLY A 70 15.68 6.51 12.49
C GLY A 70 14.72 7.22 13.44
N ALA A 71 14.38 8.46 13.14
CA ALA A 71 13.50 9.32 13.92
C ALA A 71 12.24 9.70 13.12
N GLY A 72 11.14 10.00 13.81
CA GLY A 72 9.90 10.42 13.18
C GLY A 72 8.73 9.45 13.39
N PRO A 73 7.63 9.62 12.64
CA PRO A 73 6.46 8.74 12.72
C PRO A 73 6.79 7.30 12.31
N LYS A 74 5.96 6.35 12.74
CA LYS A 74 6.12 4.95 12.35
C LYS A 74 6.14 4.81 10.83
N PRO A 75 7.05 3.98 10.27
CA PRO A 75 6.99 3.63 8.86
C PRO A 75 5.67 2.94 8.56
N ALA A 76 5.09 3.25 7.40
CA ALA A 76 3.76 2.77 7.04
C ALA A 76 3.81 1.84 5.82
N ILE A 77 3.20 0.67 5.95
CA ILE A 77 2.98 -0.26 4.85
C ILE A 77 1.56 -0.01 4.34
N TYR A 78 1.43 0.39 3.07
CA TYR A 78 0.18 0.72 2.42
C TYR A 78 -0.24 -0.37 1.42
N GLY A 79 -1.47 -0.86 1.56
CA GLY A 79 -2.07 -1.76 0.58
C GLY A 79 -2.57 -1.05 -0.66
N SER A 80 -2.73 0.26 -0.62
CA SER A 80 -3.02 1.06 -1.80
C SER A 80 -1.79 1.12 -2.72
N PRO A 81 -1.93 0.80 -4.02
CA PRO A 81 -0.79 0.76 -4.94
C PRO A 81 -0.21 2.14 -5.26
N ASN A 82 -1.04 3.19 -5.21
CA ASN A 82 -0.66 4.57 -5.48
C ASN A 82 -1.40 5.55 -4.56
N ASN A 83 -0.90 6.78 -4.47
CA ASN A 83 -1.74 7.92 -4.13
C ASN A 83 -2.46 8.38 -5.40
N PHE A 84 -3.77 8.24 -5.44
CA PHE A 84 -4.59 8.56 -6.61
C PHE A 84 -4.99 10.04 -6.70
N ALA A 85 -4.49 10.91 -5.82
CA ALA A 85 -4.70 12.37 -5.90
C ALA A 85 -3.79 13.02 -6.98
N VAL A 86 -3.73 12.43 -8.16
CA VAL A 86 -2.97 12.89 -9.32
C VAL A 86 -3.93 13.25 -10.44
N LYS A 87 -3.81 14.47 -10.99
CA LYS A 87 -4.74 14.95 -12.03
C LYS A 87 -4.82 14.01 -13.25
N ALA A 88 -3.69 13.50 -13.71
CA ALA A 88 -3.63 12.62 -14.87
C ALA A 88 -4.30 11.25 -14.67
N PHE A 89 -4.61 10.87 -13.44
CA PHE A 89 -5.27 9.59 -13.15
C PHE A 89 -6.78 9.62 -13.30
N TRP A 90 -7.38 10.78 -13.54
CA TRP A 90 -8.83 10.92 -13.60
C TRP A 90 -9.29 11.57 -14.90
N GLU A 91 -10.29 10.98 -15.51
CA GLU A 91 -10.99 11.51 -16.66
C GLU A 91 -12.49 11.67 -16.39
N THR A 92 -13.13 12.59 -17.12
CA THR A 92 -14.58 12.75 -17.07
C THR A 92 -15.27 11.59 -17.78
N THR A 93 -16.47 11.26 -17.33
CA THR A 93 -17.36 10.33 -18.02
C THR A 93 -18.54 11.08 -18.68
N GLU A 94 -19.41 10.35 -19.38
CA GLU A 94 -20.66 10.92 -19.91
C GLU A 94 -21.63 11.33 -18.78
N THR A 95 -21.50 10.72 -17.60
CA THR A 95 -22.32 11.06 -16.43
C THR A 95 -21.69 12.24 -15.70
N LYS A 96 -22.46 13.32 -15.58
CA LYS A 96 -22.01 14.55 -14.90
C LYS A 96 -21.49 14.24 -13.49
N ASN A 97 -20.34 14.83 -13.12
CA ASN A 97 -19.69 14.71 -11.83
C ASN A 97 -19.17 13.28 -11.52
N VAL A 98 -19.21 12.35 -12.46
CA VAL A 98 -18.62 11.03 -12.32
C VAL A 98 -17.26 11.01 -13.01
N TRP A 99 -16.23 10.67 -12.26
CA TRP A 99 -14.84 10.58 -12.70
C TRP A 99 -14.43 9.11 -12.78
N LYS A 100 -13.73 8.74 -13.84
CA LYS A 100 -13.12 7.41 -13.98
C LYS A 100 -11.64 7.49 -13.69
N CYS A 101 -11.14 6.58 -12.87
CA CYS A 101 -9.71 6.42 -12.66
C CYS A 101 -9.09 5.63 -13.82
N ASN A 102 -8.08 6.23 -14.49
CA ASN A 102 -7.39 5.63 -15.63
C ASN A 102 -6.29 4.66 -15.25
N GLU A 103 -5.86 4.69 -13.97
CA GLU A 103 -4.91 3.70 -13.46
C GLU A 103 -5.63 2.36 -13.26
N PRO A 104 -5.19 1.28 -13.93
CA PRO A 104 -5.86 0.00 -13.84
C PRO A 104 -5.73 -0.60 -12.44
N ILE A 105 -6.85 -1.02 -11.88
CA ILE A 105 -6.95 -1.68 -10.58
C ILE A 105 -7.41 -3.11 -10.81
N SER A 106 -6.49 -4.05 -10.71
CA SER A 106 -6.73 -5.47 -11.02
C SER A 106 -7.50 -6.24 -9.94
N SER A 107 -7.76 -5.63 -8.79
CA SER A 107 -8.50 -6.26 -7.70
C SER A 107 -9.58 -5.32 -7.17
N ASP A 108 -10.61 -5.90 -6.57
CA ASP A 108 -11.72 -5.13 -6.02
C ASP A 108 -11.24 -4.07 -5.02
N VAL A 109 -11.89 -2.91 -5.06
CA VAL A 109 -11.63 -1.78 -4.15
C VAL A 109 -12.67 -1.80 -3.04
N GLY A 110 -12.29 -2.30 -1.87
CA GLY A 110 -13.17 -2.43 -0.72
C GLY A 110 -13.56 -1.10 -0.08
N ASN A 111 -12.64 -0.15 -0.09
CA ASN A 111 -12.88 1.21 0.39
C ASN A 111 -11.96 2.22 -0.32
N ILE A 112 -12.35 3.50 -0.27
CA ILE A 112 -11.52 4.63 -0.66
C ILE A 112 -11.36 5.53 0.56
N ILE A 113 -10.13 5.91 0.85
CA ILE A 113 -9.79 6.76 1.99
C ILE A 113 -9.20 8.06 1.42
N PHE A 114 -9.70 9.18 1.90
CA PHE A 114 -9.28 10.52 1.49
C PHE A 114 -8.55 11.23 2.62
N ASP A 115 -7.49 11.95 2.28
CA ASP A 115 -6.70 12.80 3.19
C ASP A 115 -6.40 12.11 4.52
N HIS A 116 -5.78 10.91 4.43
CA HIS A 116 -5.36 10.09 5.57
C HIS A 116 -6.49 9.70 6.54
N GLY A 117 -7.74 9.56 6.05
CA GLY A 117 -8.91 9.17 6.84
C GLY A 117 -9.82 10.33 7.23
N ARG A 118 -9.61 11.53 6.66
CA ARG A 118 -10.51 12.68 6.87
C ARG A 118 -11.89 12.45 6.25
N ALA A 119 -11.94 11.68 5.15
CA ALA A 119 -13.18 11.21 4.55
C ALA A 119 -13.01 9.78 4.04
N VAL A 120 -14.13 9.08 3.85
CA VAL A 120 -14.19 7.69 3.36
C VAL A 120 -15.22 7.62 2.24
N GLY A 121 -14.93 6.86 1.20
CA GLY A 121 -15.83 6.62 0.08
C GLY A 121 -17.05 5.79 0.48
N ILE A 122 -18.16 6.08 -0.17
CA ILE A 122 -19.43 5.36 -0.01
C ILE A 122 -19.60 4.43 -1.20
N ARG A 123 -19.47 3.14 -0.97
CA ARG A 123 -19.54 2.16 -2.04
C ARG A 123 -20.96 1.98 -2.57
N VAL A 124 -21.11 2.05 -3.88
CA VAL A 124 -22.32 1.68 -4.63
C VAL A 124 -22.02 0.41 -5.44
N PHE A 125 -22.90 -0.59 -5.36
CA PHE A 125 -22.64 -1.91 -5.95
C PHE A 125 -23.33 -2.13 -7.30
N THR A 126 -24.10 -1.17 -7.78
CA THR A 126 -24.95 -1.34 -8.96
C THR A 126 -24.26 -0.98 -10.27
N ALA A 127 -23.89 0.28 -10.45
CA ALA A 127 -23.23 0.77 -11.66
C ALA A 127 -22.72 2.20 -11.48
N ALA A 128 -21.81 2.64 -12.34
CA ALA A 128 -21.23 3.98 -12.30
C ALA A 128 -22.26 5.11 -12.56
N ASP A 129 -23.25 4.85 -13.42
CA ASP A 129 -24.34 5.80 -13.74
C ASP A 129 -25.35 6.02 -12.60
N LYS A 130 -25.25 5.23 -11.52
CA LYS A 130 -26.08 5.34 -10.30
C LYS A 130 -25.41 6.17 -9.20
N LEU A 131 -24.20 6.63 -9.43
CA LEU A 131 -23.53 7.53 -8.52
C LEU A 131 -24.20 8.92 -8.58
N SER A 132 -24.60 9.46 -7.42
CA SER A 132 -25.43 10.67 -7.35
C SER A 132 -25.07 11.63 -6.23
N ALA A 133 -24.11 11.27 -5.38
CA ALA A 133 -23.68 12.10 -4.26
C ALA A 133 -22.16 12.04 -4.08
N ASN A 134 -21.58 13.13 -3.58
CA ASN A 134 -20.14 13.22 -3.31
C ASN A 134 -19.64 12.03 -2.47
N LEU A 135 -18.47 11.53 -2.83
CA LEU A 135 -17.77 10.37 -2.23
C LEU A 135 -18.40 9.00 -2.55
N GLN A 136 -19.52 8.93 -3.26
CA GLN A 136 -19.99 7.67 -3.79
C GLN A 136 -19.01 7.14 -4.85
N TYR A 137 -18.69 5.85 -4.77
CA TYR A 137 -17.84 5.20 -5.76
C TYR A 137 -18.38 3.83 -6.17
N TYR A 138 -17.99 3.43 -7.36
CA TYR A 138 -18.25 2.12 -7.93
C TYR A 138 -16.93 1.55 -8.47
N TYR A 139 -16.66 0.30 -8.19
CA TYR A 139 -15.57 -0.43 -8.84
C TYR A 139 -16.15 -1.32 -9.93
N SER A 140 -15.68 -1.13 -11.16
CA SER A 140 -16.01 -1.97 -12.31
C SER A 140 -14.92 -3.00 -12.51
N GLN A 141 -15.29 -4.28 -12.40
CA GLN A 141 -14.37 -5.39 -12.65
C GLN A 141 -14.06 -5.51 -14.14
N ASP A 142 -15.05 -5.23 -14.99
CA ASP A 142 -14.90 -5.30 -16.46
C ASP A 142 -13.92 -4.25 -16.98
N ASP A 143 -13.98 -3.04 -16.43
CA ASP A 143 -13.08 -1.95 -16.79
C ASP A 143 -11.77 -1.96 -16.00
N ALA A 144 -11.66 -2.77 -14.96
CA ALA A 144 -10.60 -2.72 -13.95
C ALA A 144 -10.40 -1.29 -13.40
N ALA A 145 -11.49 -0.56 -13.15
CA ALA A 145 -11.47 0.86 -12.86
C ALA A 145 -12.39 1.27 -11.71
N VAL A 146 -12.02 2.34 -11.03
CA VAL A 146 -12.85 3.03 -10.04
C VAL A 146 -13.57 4.20 -10.70
N TYR A 147 -14.86 4.33 -10.42
CA TYR A 147 -15.70 5.48 -10.73
C TYR A 147 -16.04 6.20 -9.42
N LEU A 148 -15.84 7.50 -9.38
CA LEU A 148 -16.04 8.34 -8.19
C LEU A 148 -16.90 9.55 -8.53
N TYR A 149 -17.95 9.79 -7.75
CA TYR A 149 -18.75 11.01 -7.88
C TYR A 149 -18.14 12.13 -7.03
N LEU A 150 -17.77 13.22 -7.69
CA LEU A 150 -17.35 14.48 -7.08
C LEU A 150 -17.71 15.65 -7.98
N GLU A 151 -18.22 16.74 -7.41
CA GLU A 151 -18.58 17.96 -8.18
C GLU A 151 -17.36 18.67 -8.80
N LYS A 152 -16.16 18.40 -8.25
CA LYS A 152 -14.89 18.93 -8.74
C LYS A 152 -13.93 17.78 -8.99
N HIS A 153 -12.87 18.08 -9.73
CA HIS A 153 -11.82 17.10 -10.02
C HIS A 153 -11.24 16.48 -8.72
N PRO A 154 -11.14 15.13 -8.62
CA PRO A 154 -10.70 14.47 -7.38
C PRO A 154 -9.41 15.02 -6.79
N ALA A 155 -8.38 15.24 -7.63
CA ALA A 155 -7.08 15.79 -7.19
C ALA A 155 -7.10 17.31 -6.92
N GLU A 156 -8.22 18.00 -7.08
CA GLU A 156 -8.42 19.38 -6.65
C GLU A 156 -9.12 19.46 -5.29
N VAL A 157 -9.83 18.38 -4.93
CA VAL A 157 -10.56 18.28 -3.66
C VAL A 157 -9.69 17.67 -2.59
N PHE A 158 -8.88 16.65 -2.97
CA PHE A 158 -8.08 15.85 -2.05
C PHE A 158 -6.60 15.83 -2.47
N TYR A 159 -5.69 15.85 -1.49
CA TYR A 159 -4.25 15.71 -1.71
C TYR A 159 -3.76 14.27 -1.50
N ASP A 160 -4.61 13.41 -0.92
CA ASP A 160 -4.33 12.00 -0.67
C ASP A 160 -5.60 11.17 -0.93
N ILE A 161 -5.53 10.26 -1.90
CA ILE A 161 -6.61 9.34 -2.25
C ILE A 161 -6.01 7.94 -2.29
N GLU A 162 -6.43 7.09 -1.36
CA GLU A 162 -5.91 5.74 -1.23
C GLU A 162 -7.01 4.70 -1.43
N PHE A 163 -6.73 3.70 -2.27
CA PHE A 163 -7.64 2.59 -2.52
C PHE A 163 -7.26 1.39 -1.66
N GLY A 164 -8.17 0.96 -0.80
CA GLY A 164 -8.06 -0.31 -0.10
C GLY A 164 -8.35 -1.46 -1.05
N VAL A 165 -7.30 -2.01 -1.68
CA VAL A 165 -7.44 -3.15 -2.59
C VAL A 165 -7.41 -4.47 -1.82
N ALA A 166 -7.99 -5.52 -2.42
CA ALA A 166 -7.99 -6.86 -1.83
C ALA A 166 -6.56 -7.37 -1.60
N GLY A 167 -6.31 -7.90 -0.40
CA GLY A 167 -5.04 -8.51 -0.06
C GLY A 167 -4.59 -8.24 1.38
N ASN A 168 -3.80 -9.15 1.90
CA ASN A 168 -3.15 -9.02 3.20
C ASN A 168 -1.89 -8.19 3.06
N LEU A 169 -1.69 -7.19 3.92
CA LEU A 169 -0.45 -6.39 3.96
C LEU A 169 0.75 -7.20 4.44
N MET A 170 0.50 -8.10 5.36
CA MET A 170 1.48 -9.06 5.85
C MET A 170 0.86 -10.45 5.84
N GLN A 171 1.57 -11.40 5.26
CA GLN A 171 1.12 -12.78 5.14
C GLN A 171 2.26 -13.73 5.48
N SER A 172 2.00 -14.67 6.37
CA SER A 172 2.93 -15.74 6.73
C SER A 172 2.59 -17.04 5.99
N ASN A 173 3.50 -18.01 6.08
CA ASN A 173 3.25 -19.39 5.72
C ASN A 173 2.26 -20.07 6.70
N VAL A 174 1.91 -21.30 6.39
CA VAL A 174 1.14 -22.16 7.32
C VAL A 174 2.02 -22.45 8.54
N ASN A 175 1.46 -22.28 9.75
CA ASN A 175 2.16 -22.44 11.04
C ASN A 175 3.36 -21.48 11.23
N PRO A 176 3.13 -20.15 11.19
CA PRO A 176 4.21 -19.18 11.40
C PRO A 176 4.76 -19.27 12.82
N HIS A 177 6.08 -19.09 12.97
CA HIS A 177 6.74 -19.09 14.27
C HIS A 177 7.89 -18.09 14.34
N ASP A 178 8.17 -17.60 15.54
CA ASP A 178 9.28 -16.71 15.87
C ASP A 178 9.36 -15.42 15.04
N ILE A 179 8.20 -14.93 14.55
CA ILE A 179 8.08 -13.68 13.80
C ILE A 179 7.79 -12.54 14.78
N THR A 180 8.59 -11.48 14.70
CA THR A 180 8.37 -10.26 15.47
C THR A 180 8.03 -9.10 14.54
N ILE A 181 6.94 -8.37 14.82
CA ILE A 181 6.55 -7.15 14.13
C ILE A 181 6.49 -6.04 15.17
N ASP A 182 7.34 -5.04 15.03
CA ASP A 182 7.46 -3.95 15.99
C ASP A 182 7.50 -2.57 15.33
N ASN A 183 6.77 -1.61 15.88
CA ASN A 183 6.80 -0.21 15.47
C ASN A 183 6.45 0.09 14.01
N LEU A 184 5.65 -0.73 13.35
CA LEU A 184 5.12 -0.49 12.00
C LEU A 184 3.66 0.00 12.05
N ALA A 185 3.25 0.74 11.02
CA ALA A 185 1.86 1.10 10.76
C ALA A 185 1.37 0.38 9.50
N LEU A 186 0.24 -0.32 9.59
CA LEU A 186 -0.39 -1.01 8.46
C LEU A 186 -1.65 -0.25 8.07
N LYS A 187 -1.76 0.17 6.80
CA LYS A 187 -2.86 1.01 6.34
C LYS A 187 -3.37 0.58 4.97
N TYR A 188 -4.66 0.80 4.74
CA TYR A 188 -5.31 0.63 3.45
C TYR A 188 -5.20 -0.79 2.87
N GLY A 189 -5.13 -1.79 3.75
CA GLY A 189 -5.33 -3.18 3.38
C GLY A 189 -6.83 -3.44 3.18
N GLY A 190 -7.16 -4.27 2.20
CA GLY A 190 -8.51 -4.73 1.97
C GLY A 190 -8.63 -6.21 2.30
N THR A 191 -9.59 -6.57 3.13
CA THR A 191 -10.09 -7.94 3.27
C THR A 191 -11.55 -7.94 2.89
N HIS A 192 -11.96 -8.89 2.08
CA HIS A 192 -13.35 -9.17 1.76
C HIS A 192 -13.79 -10.41 2.53
#